data_d0569605ad7168c827f32bf11689773c
#
_entry.id   d0569605ad7168c827f32bf11689773c
#
_cell.length_a   1.000
_cell.length_b   1.000
_cell.length_c   1.000
_cell.angle_alpha   90.00
_cell.angle_beta   90.00
_cell.angle_gamma   90.00
#
_symmetry.space_group_name_H-M   'P 1'
#
loop_
_entity.id
_entity.type
_entity.pdbx_description
1 polymer ?
#
loop_
_entity_poly.entity_id
_entity_poly.type
_entity_poly.pdbx_seq_one_letter_code
_entity_poly.pdbx_strand_id
1 'polypeptide(L)'
;NSCEFSRAILERALEGNYSFLHAMAGVDVCEANNRAIENMEIMHAQGADKDKFFYCNLDIPYSDDEDCVEHICEQVSRKILKPMRENYGVDTSDAAIRAAVSEHNEVCRILTEIGETRKLDNPPITGYEYAVLVLVSYVCPKRLILPLLRETLAEVKTREVDAQKNYRVRVAVVGSEI
;
A
#
# COMPACT_ATOMS: atom_id res chain seq x y z
N ASN A 1 13.52 14.27 18.52
CA ASN A 1 13.15 14.86 17.21
C ASN A 1 12.72 13.75 16.30
N SER A 2 11.41 13.55 16.15
CA SER A 2 10.80 12.63 15.21
C SER A 2 10.64 13.31 13.84
N CYS A 3 10.64 12.57 12.75
CA CYS A 3 10.41 13.15 11.43
C CYS A 3 8.97 13.72 11.33
N GLU A 4 8.77 14.72 10.50
CA GLU A 4 7.49 15.42 10.38
C GLU A 4 6.38 14.50 9.84
N PHE A 5 6.72 13.58 8.95
CA PHE A 5 5.78 12.59 8.42
C PHE A 5 5.20 11.70 9.53
N SER A 6 6.06 11.12 10.39
CA SER A 6 5.62 10.30 11.53
C SER A 6 4.82 11.11 12.56
N ARG A 7 5.15 12.39 12.74
CA ARG A 7 4.38 13.30 13.59
C ARG A 7 2.98 13.56 13.01
N ALA A 8 2.89 13.78 11.69
CA ALA A 8 1.62 13.98 11.01
C ALA A 8 0.72 12.73 11.13
N ILE A 9 1.28 11.52 11.02
CA ILE A 9 0.53 10.28 11.25
C ILE A 9 -0.08 10.27 12.66
N LEU A 10 0.72 10.57 13.68
CA LEU A 10 0.26 10.61 15.06
C LEU A 10 -0.80 11.70 15.30
N GLU A 11 -0.60 12.89 14.76
CA GLU A 11 -1.54 13.99 14.85
C GLU A 11 -2.90 13.61 14.25
N ARG A 12 -2.91 13.03 13.04
CA ARG A 12 -4.12 12.52 12.41
C ARG A 12 -4.82 11.44 13.24
N ALA A 13 -4.05 10.62 13.93
CA ALA A 13 -4.58 9.65 14.87
C ALA A 13 -5.32 10.34 16.02
N LEU A 14 -4.71 11.34 16.65
CA LEU A 14 -5.29 12.11 17.76
C LEU A 14 -6.54 12.89 17.35
N GLU A 15 -6.61 13.37 16.13
CA GLU A 15 -7.78 14.02 15.55
C GLU A 15 -8.93 13.05 15.22
N GLY A 16 -8.72 11.71 15.38
CA GLY A 16 -9.72 10.69 15.09
C GLY A 16 -9.88 10.36 13.60
N ASN A 17 -8.96 10.81 12.75
CA ASN A 17 -9.06 10.63 11.31
C ASN A 17 -8.89 9.18 10.85
N TYR A 18 -8.47 8.28 11.73
CA TYR A 18 -8.32 6.84 11.43
C TYR A 18 -9.42 5.98 12.07
N SER A 19 -10.53 6.59 12.51
CA SER A 19 -11.64 5.88 13.15
C SER A 19 -12.28 4.78 12.30
N PHE A 20 -12.07 4.80 10.99
CA PHE A 20 -12.53 3.77 10.06
C PHE A 20 -11.63 2.53 10.00
N LEU A 21 -10.41 2.59 10.55
CA LEU A 21 -9.47 1.47 10.53
C LEU A 21 -9.87 0.39 11.53
N HIS A 22 -9.58 -0.85 11.18
CA HIS A 22 -9.77 -2.04 12.02
C HIS A 22 -8.45 -2.57 12.59
N ALA A 23 -7.34 -2.23 11.95
CA ALA A 23 -6.00 -2.59 12.41
C ALA A 23 -4.97 -1.61 11.87
N MET A 24 -3.80 -1.59 12.50
CA MET A 24 -2.64 -0.86 11.99
C MET A 24 -1.42 -1.77 12.03
N ALA A 25 -0.79 -1.93 10.86
CA ALA A 25 0.43 -2.71 10.71
C ALA A 25 1.57 -1.81 10.28
N GLY A 26 2.72 -1.95 10.93
CA GLY A 26 3.96 -1.31 10.57
C GLY A 26 5.07 -2.32 10.35
N VAL A 27 6.18 -1.83 9.83
CA VAL A 27 7.42 -2.60 9.66
C VAL A 27 8.56 -1.88 10.33
N ASP A 28 9.45 -2.64 10.96
CA ASP A 28 10.60 -2.10 11.70
C ASP A 28 11.74 -1.71 10.75
N VAL A 29 11.48 -0.71 9.91
CA VAL A 29 12.48 -0.14 9.00
C VAL A 29 12.72 1.35 9.26
N CYS A 30 11.89 1.98 10.09
CA CYS A 30 11.99 3.39 10.44
C CYS A 30 11.62 3.63 11.89
N GLU A 31 12.60 3.94 12.72
CA GLU A 31 12.43 4.18 14.16
C GLU A 31 11.37 5.27 14.46
N ALA A 32 11.35 6.34 13.68
CA ALA A 32 10.36 7.41 13.88
C ALA A 32 8.92 6.94 13.62
N ASN A 33 8.72 6.07 12.63
CA ASN A 33 7.41 5.50 12.34
C ASN A 33 6.99 4.48 13.40
N ASN A 34 7.93 3.66 13.86
CA ASN A 34 7.68 2.71 14.96
C ASN A 34 7.20 3.45 16.21
N ARG A 35 7.87 4.54 16.59
CA ARG A 35 7.44 5.35 17.74
C ARG A 35 6.05 5.98 17.55
N ALA A 36 5.69 6.35 16.34
CA ALA A 36 4.34 6.86 16.08
C ALA A 36 3.29 5.76 16.30
N ILE A 37 3.51 4.55 15.78
CA ILE A 37 2.60 3.41 15.93
C ILE A 37 2.48 2.98 17.40
N GLU A 38 3.61 2.85 18.11
CA GLU A 38 3.63 2.52 19.53
C GLU A 38 2.88 3.55 20.40
N ASN A 39 3.05 4.84 20.11
CA ASN A 39 2.32 5.88 20.80
C ASN A 39 0.81 5.81 20.52
N MET A 40 0.40 5.48 19.29
CA MET A 40 -1.02 5.27 18.97
C MET A 40 -1.60 4.07 19.72
N GLU A 41 -0.83 2.98 19.85
CA GLU A 41 -1.22 1.80 20.64
C GLU A 41 -1.38 2.16 22.12
N ILE A 42 -0.38 2.82 22.74
CA ILE A 42 -0.41 3.24 24.14
C ILE A 42 -1.61 4.16 24.42
N MET A 43 -1.92 5.06 23.53
CA MET A 43 -3.02 6.02 23.69
C MET A 43 -4.39 5.43 23.32
N HIS A 44 -4.45 4.22 22.79
CA HIS A 44 -5.67 3.63 22.22
C HIS A 44 -6.41 4.61 21.28
N ALA A 45 -5.62 5.34 20.49
CA ALA A 45 -6.10 6.51 19.76
C ALA A 45 -7.04 6.17 18.61
N GLN A 46 -7.28 4.89 18.31
CA GLN A 46 -7.90 4.50 17.07
C GLN A 46 -8.89 3.34 17.18
N GLY A 47 -9.70 3.22 16.14
CA GLY A 47 -10.46 2.05 15.79
C GLY A 47 -11.97 2.27 15.76
N ALA A 48 -12.59 1.69 14.75
CA ALA A 48 -14.04 1.58 14.64
C ALA A 48 -14.62 0.69 15.76
N ASP A 49 -13.85 -0.29 16.22
CA ASP A 49 -14.18 -1.19 17.32
C ASP A 49 -12.93 -1.35 18.20
N LYS A 50 -12.89 -0.59 19.29
CA LYS A 50 -11.70 -0.54 20.17
C LYS A 50 -11.34 -1.90 20.77
N ASP A 51 -12.30 -2.77 20.99
CA ASP A 51 -12.07 -4.09 21.62
C ASP A 51 -11.45 -5.09 20.64
N LYS A 52 -11.60 -4.86 19.34
CA LYS A 52 -11.10 -5.72 18.28
C LYS A 52 -9.92 -5.12 17.51
N PHE A 53 -9.73 -3.80 17.64
CA PHE A 53 -8.61 -3.14 16.98
C PHE A 53 -7.28 -3.72 17.46
N PHE A 54 -6.37 -3.97 16.54
CA PHE A 54 -5.04 -4.45 16.89
C PHE A 54 -3.94 -3.68 16.18
N TYR A 55 -2.83 -3.56 16.88
CA TYR A 55 -1.59 -3.02 16.35
C TYR A 55 -0.60 -4.17 16.16
N CYS A 56 0.19 -4.10 15.10
CA CYS A 56 1.32 -4.99 14.93
C CYS A 56 2.50 -4.26 14.32
N ASN A 57 3.68 -4.63 14.77
CA ASN A 57 4.93 -4.23 14.14
C ASN A 57 5.67 -5.49 13.70
N LEU A 58 6.07 -5.53 12.43
CA LEU A 58 6.80 -6.64 11.84
C LEU A 58 8.28 -6.30 11.88
N ASP A 59 9.05 -7.16 12.49
CA ASP A 59 10.50 -7.13 12.45
C ASP A 59 10.97 -7.72 11.11
N ILE A 60 11.66 -6.92 10.32
CA ILE A 60 12.17 -7.30 9.00
C ILE A 60 13.67 -7.59 9.10
N PRO A 61 14.10 -8.85 9.02
CA PRO A 61 15.51 -9.21 9.02
C PRO A 61 16.27 -8.60 7.84
N TYR A 62 17.56 -8.36 8.03
CA TYR A 62 18.44 -7.86 6.98
C TYR A 62 18.94 -8.95 6.02
N SER A 63 18.66 -10.22 6.33
CA SER A 63 19.06 -11.38 5.54
C SER A 63 17.84 -12.00 4.87
N ASP A 64 18.07 -12.72 3.79
CA ASP A 64 17.06 -13.45 2.99
C ASP A 64 17.20 -14.97 3.09
N ASP A 65 17.92 -15.47 4.12
CA ASP A 65 18.05 -16.90 4.37
C ASP A 65 16.72 -17.54 4.83
N GLU A 66 16.67 -18.86 4.84
CA GLU A 66 15.46 -19.64 5.12
C GLU A 66 14.88 -19.31 6.52
N ASP A 67 15.73 -19.15 7.52
CA ASP A 67 15.33 -18.83 8.90
C ASP A 67 14.64 -17.46 8.96
N CYS A 68 15.13 -16.48 8.19
CA CYS A 68 14.53 -15.15 8.09
C CYS A 68 13.16 -15.18 7.41
N VAL A 69 13.01 -15.99 6.37
CA VAL A 69 11.72 -16.18 5.69
C VAL A 69 10.72 -16.85 6.64
N GLU A 70 11.14 -17.89 7.36
CA GLU A 70 10.29 -18.56 8.35
C GLU A 70 9.85 -17.58 9.44
N HIS A 71 10.77 -16.78 9.98
CA HIS A 71 10.49 -15.75 10.99
C HIS A 71 9.44 -14.75 10.52
N ILE A 72 9.53 -14.23 9.28
CA ILE A 72 8.52 -13.32 8.72
C ILE A 72 7.17 -14.03 8.57
N CYS A 73 7.16 -15.24 8.05
CA CYS A 73 5.93 -16.04 7.90
C CYS A 73 5.23 -16.28 9.24
N GLU A 74 5.99 -16.59 10.28
CA GLU A 74 5.46 -16.76 11.63
C GLU A 74 4.88 -15.44 12.17
N GLN A 75 5.58 -14.34 12.01
CA GLN A 75 5.09 -13.02 12.44
C GLN A 75 3.81 -12.63 11.72
N VAL A 76 3.74 -12.75 10.41
CA VAL A 76 2.54 -12.44 9.61
C VAL A 76 1.38 -13.33 10.07
N SER A 77 1.63 -14.64 10.23
CA SER A 77 0.61 -15.58 10.71
C SER A 77 0.07 -15.18 12.07
N ARG A 78 0.95 -14.90 13.02
CA ARG A 78 0.59 -14.63 14.42
C ARG A 78 0.05 -13.22 14.63
N LYS A 79 0.71 -12.21 14.05
CA LYS A 79 0.43 -10.80 14.35
C LYS A 79 -0.63 -10.19 13.43
N ILE A 80 -0.89 -10.79 12.26
CA ILE A 80 -1.85 -10.26 11.27
C ILE A 80 -2.97 -11.27 11.02
N LEU A 81 -2.67 -12.44 10.44
CA LEU A 81 -3.71 -13.35 9.95
C LEU A 81 -4.58 -13.91 11.09
N LYS A 82 -3.96 -14.25 12.23
CA LYS A 82 -4.69 -14.74 13.39
C LYS A 82 -5.67 -13.71 13.95
N PRO A 83 -5.27 -12.46 14.27
CA PRO A 83 -6.21 -11.44 14.73
C PRO A 83 -7.28 -11.09 13.68
N MET A 84 -6.94 -11.04 12.41
CA MET A 84 -7.93 -10.80 11.34
C MET A 84 -9.03 -11.88 11.34
N ARG A 85 -8.64 -13.14 11.49
CA ARG A 85 -9.59 -14.24 11.57
C ARG A 85 -10.42 -14.20 12.85
N GLU A 86 -9.77 -14.04 14.00
CA GLU A 86 -10.43 -14.12 15.32
C GLU A 86 -11.33 -12.92 15.60
N ASN A 87 -10.89 -11.71 15.27
CA ASN A 87 -11.62 -10.48 15.57
C ASN A 87 -12.66 -10.13 14.50
N TYR A 88 -12.38 -10.45 13.23
CA TYR A 88 -13.19 -9.97 12.09
C TYR A 88 -13.76 -11.09 11.21
N GLY A 89 -13.46 -12.36 11.51
CA GLY A 89 -13.96 -13.47 10.72
C GLY A 89 -13.43 -13.54 9.28
N VAL A 90 -12.27 -12.93 9.02
CA VAL A 90 -11.66 -12.93 7.69
C VAL A 90 -11.17 -14.34 7.35
N ASP A 91 -11.48 -14.81 6.16
CA ASP A 91 -10.91 -16.06 5.64
C ASP A 91 -9.42 -15.89 5.37
N THR A 92 -8.61 -16.58 6.15
CA THR A 92 -7.14 -16.59 6.03
C THR A 92 -6.63 -17.96 5.58
N SER A 93 -7.47 -18.74 4.89
CA SER A 93 -7.05 -20.00 4.27
C SER A 93 -5.99 -19.76 3.18
N ASP A 94 -5.18 -20.78 2.92
CA ASP A 94 -4.20 -20.74 1.83
C ASP A 94 -4.83 -20.38 0.48
N ALA A 95 -6.04 -20.83 0.24
CA ALA A 95 -6.78 -20.52 -0.99
C ALA A 95 -7.12 -19.03 -1.07
N ALA A 96 -7.62 -18.44 0.03
CA ALA A 96 -7.95 -17.01 0.10
C ALA A 96 -6.70 -16.14 -0.04
N ILE A 97 -5.60 -16.52 0.63
CA ILE A 97 -4.32 -15.80 0.54
C ILE A 97 -3.78 -15.86 -0.89
N ARG A 98 -3.77 -17.04 -1.54
CA ARG A 98 -3.31 -17.18 -2.93
C ARG A 98 -4.16 -16.35 -3.89
N ALA A 99 -5.48 -16.30 -3.69
CA ALA A 99 -6.37 -15.48 -4.50
C ALA A 99 -6.04 -13.98 -4.35
N ALA A 100 -5.85 -13.51 -3.12
CA ALA A 100 -5.49 -12.11 -2.84
C ALA A 100 -4.12 -11.73 -3.44
N VAL A 101 -3.12 -12.62 -3.34
CA VAL A 101 -1.82 -12.43 -3.97
C VAL A 101 -1.93 -12.38 -5.49
N SER A 102 -2.76 -13.24 -6.10
CA SER A 102 -2.99 -13.24 -7.54
C SER A 102 -3.63 -11.92 -8.02
N GLU A 103 -4.66 -11.45 -7.31
CA GLU A 103 -5.29 -10.15 -7.61
C GLU A 103 -4.29 -8.99 -7.47
N HIS A 104 -3.49 -8.99 -6.41
CA HIS A 104 -2.48 -7.96 -6.18
C HIS A 104 -1.43 -7.95 -7.31
N ASN A 105 -0.91 -9.12 -7.67
CA ASN A 105 0.08 -9.25 -8.73
C ASN A 105 -0.47 -8.80 -10.09
N GLU A 106 -1.74 -9.05 -10.37
CA GLU A 106 -2.37 -8.57 -11.59
C GLU A 106 -2.47 -7.04 -11.61
N VAL A 107 -2.85 -6.41 -10.51
CA VAL A 107 -2.85 -4.95 -10.39
C VAL A 107 -1.45 -4.39 -10.62
N CYS A 108 -0.42 -4.96 -9.98
CA CYS A 108 0.97 -4.53 -10.17
C CYS A 108 1.40 -4.65 -11.63
N ARG A 109 1.06 -5.77 -12.30
CA ARG A 109 1.38 -5.99 -13.71
C ARG A 109 0.72 -4.94 -14.61
N ILE A 110 -0.57 -4.65 -14.40
CA ILE A 110 -1.29 -3.63 -15.20
C ILE A 110 -0.69 -2.24 -14.98
N LEU A 111 -0.43 -1.86 -13.73
CA LEU A 111 0.21 -0.58 -13.44
C LEU A 111 1.60 -0.47 -14.07
N THR A 112 2.38 -1.55 -14.04
CA THR A 112 3.68 -1.59 -14.71
C THR A 112 3.52 -1.41 -16.22
N GLU A 113 2.59 -2.10 -16.86
CA GLU A 113 2.34 -1.94 -18.31
C GLU A 113 1.92 -0.51 -18.67
N ILE A 114 1.03 0.11 -17.88
CA ILE A 114 0.65 1.52 -18.06
C ILE A 114 1.88 2.42 -17.85
N GLY A 115 2.65 2.16 -16.80
CA GLY A 115 3.87 2.91 -16.49
C GLY A 115 4.91 2.88 -17.62
N GLU A 116 5.08 1.73 -18.27
CA GLU A 116 5.99 1.55 -19.41
C GLU A 116 5.63 2.44 -20.60
N THR A 117 4.33 2.74 -20.83
CA THR A 117 3.91 3.64 -21.91
C THR A 117 4.43 5.06 -21.73
N ARG A 118 4.80 5.47 -20.52
CA ARG A 118 5.39 6.77 -20.22
C ARG A 118 6.83 6.92 -20.72
N LYS A 119 7.47 5.82 -21.10
CA LYS A 119 8.82 5.80 -21.68
C LYS A 119 8.81 6.12 -23.19
N LEU A 120 7.64 6.05 -23.83
CA LEU A 120 7.48 6.37 -25.24
C LEU A 120 7.81 7.85 -25.50
N ASP A 121 8.26 8.18 -26.72
CA ASP A 121 8.51 9.56 -27.10
C ASP A 121 7.26 10.44 -26.97
N ASN A 122 6.12 9.82 -27.17
CA ASN A 122 4.80 10.40 -27.05
C ASN A 122 3.97 9.60 -26.05
N PRO A 123 4.10 9.88 -24.75
CA PRO A 123 3.36 9.11 -23.75
C PRO A 123 1.85 9.37 -23.88
N PRO A 124 1.04 8.29 -23.90
CA PRO A 124 -0.42 8.42 -23.97
C PRO A 124 -1.06 8.75 -22.60
N ILE A 125 -0.28 8.77 -21.54
CA ILE A 125 -0.72 9.07 -20.19
C ILE A 125 0.22 10.06 -19.52
N THR A 126 -0.34 10.99 -18.76
CA THR A 126 0.43 11.98 -18.00
C THR A 126 0.97 11.39 -16.70
N GLY A 127 1.98 12.04 -16.11
CA GLY A 127 2.47 11.69 -14.78
C GLY A 127 1.39 11.82 -13.69
N TYR A 128 0.51 12.80 -13.81
CA TYR A 128 -0.60 13.01 -12.88
C TYR A 128 -1.62 11.85 -12.94
N GLU A 129 -2.09 11.49 -14.13
CA GLU A 129 -3.01 10.37 -14.30
C GLU A 129 -2.43 9.08 -13.73
N TYR A 130 -1.16 8.81 -14.03
CA TYR A 130 -0.48 7.63 -13.50
C TYR A 130 -0.36 7.65 -11.96
N ALA A 131 -0.02 8.80 -11.38
CA ALA A 131 0.05 8.95 -9.92
C ALA A 131 -1.30 8.67 -9.25
N VAL A 132 -2.41 9.16 -9.85
CA VAL A 132 -3.77 8.86 -9.36
C VAL A 132 -4.06 7.36 -9.39
N LEU A 133 -3.71 6.65 -10.49
CA LEU A 133 -3.89 5.19 -10.57
C LEU A 133 -3.12 4.46 -9.48
N VAL A 134 -1.88 4.86 -9.23
CA VAL A 134 -1.05 4.27 -8.17
C VAL A 134 -1.67 4.52 -6.78
N LEU A 135 -2.07 5.75 -6.48
CA LEU A 135 -2.71 6.10 -5.19
C LEU A 135 -4.00 5.31 -4.99
N VAL A 136 -4.86 5.24 -6.00
CA VAL A 136 -6.10 4.43 -5.94
C VAL A 136 -5.78 2.96 -5.69
N SER A 137 -4.71 2.44 -6.28
CA SER A 137 -4.29 1.06 -6.06
C SER A 137 -3.88 0.75 -4.62
N TYR A 138 -3.41 1.74 -3.87
CA TYR A 138 -3.05 1.55 -2.46
C TYR A 138 -4.28 1.58 -1.53
N VAL A 139 -5.25 2.43 -1.81
CA VAL A 139 -6.36 2.69 -0.88
C VAL A 139 -7.63 1.90 -1.19
N CYS A 140 -7.81 1.38 -2.40
CA CYS A 140 -9.00 0.65 -2.80
C CYS A 140 -8.79 -0.87 -2.80
N PRO A 141 -9.82 -1.65 -2.43
CA PRO A 141 -9.80 -3.11 -2.58
C PRO A 141 -9.52 -3.51 -4.03
N LYS A 142 -8.58 -4.43 -4.23
CA LYS A 142 -8.10 -4.82 -5.57
C LYS A 142 -9.23 -5.30 -6.48
N ARG A 143 -10.19 -6.08 -5.94
CA ARG A 143 -11.35 -6.56 -6.70
C ARG A 143 -12.22 -5.45 -7.30
N LEU A 144 -12.25 -4.27 -6.68
CA LEU A 144 -13.06 -3.15 -7.17
C LEU A 144 -12.35 -2.37 -8.28
N ILE A 145 -11.03 -2.22 -8.18
CA ILE A 145 -10.27 -1.44 -9.15
C ILE A 145 -9.79 -2.24 -10.34
N LEU A 146 -9.66 -3.55 -10.21
CA LEU A 146 -9.08 -4.40 -11.26
C LEU A 146 -9.82 -4.34 -12.60
N PRO A 147 -11.18 -4.37 -12.66
CA PRO A 147 -11.90 -4.17 -13.91
C PRO A 147 -11.58 -2.81 -14.56
N LEU A 148 -11.58 -1.74 -13.77
CA LEU A 148 -11.30 -0.38 -14.25
C LEU A 148 -9.85 -0.24 -14.74
N LEU A 149 -8.90 -0.85 -14.05
CA LEU A 149 -7.50 -0.84 -14.49
C LEU A 149 -7.30 -1.58 -15.81
N ARG A 150 -8.03 -2.68 -16.04
CA ARG A 150 -8.00 -3.40 -17.33
C ARG A 150 -8.54 -2.52 -18.45
N GLU A 151 -9.66 -1.83 -18.23
CA GLU A 151 -10.24 -0.88 -19.17
C GLU A 151 -9.29 0.28 -19.45
N THR A 152 -8.71 0.87 -18.42
CA THR A 152 -7.71 1.94 -18.53
C THR A 152 -6.49 1.50 -19.33
N LEU A 153 -5.97 0.30 -19.09
CA LEU A 153 -4.86 -0.24 -19.86
C LEU A 153 -5.20 -0.38 -21.34
N ALA A 154 -6.40 -0.88 -21.65
CA ALA A 154 -6.87 -1.02 -23.03
C ALA A 154 -7.00 0.34 -23.72
N GLU A 155 -7.58 1.32 -23.02
CA GLU A 155 -7.70 2.70 -23.51
C GLU A 155 -6.34 3.34 -23.74
N VAL A 156 -5.44 3.29 -22.75
CA VAL A 156 -4.10 3.89 -22.86
C VAL A 156 -3.31 3.34 -24.06
N LYS A 157 -3.48 2.04 -24.37
CA LYS A 157 -2.83 1.42 -25.53
C LYS A 157 -3.35 1.92 -26.89
N THR A 158 -4.56 2.44 -26.93
CA THR A 158 -5.22 2.91 -28.16
C THR A 158 -5.45 4.42 -28.19
N ARG A 159 -5.14 5.12 -27.10
CA ARG A 159 -5.35 6.55 -26.97
C ARG A 159 -4.52 7.31 -27.99
N GLU A 160 -5.17 8.20 -28.74
CA GLU A 160 -4.45 9.15 -29.59
C GLU A 160 -3.59 10.06 -28.71
N VAL A 161 -2.34 10.19 -29.09
CA VAL A 161 -1.39 11.00 -28.35
C VAL A 161 -1.63 12.46 -28.68
N ASP A 162 -1.76 13.31 -27.65
CA ASP A 162 -1.83 14.74 -27.84
C ASP A 162 -0.59 15.24 -28.59
N ALA A 163 -0.82 15.86 -29.76
CA ALA A 163 0.25 16.44 -30.59
C ALA A 163 0.89 17.68 -29.96
N GLN A 164 0.28 18.24 -28.92
CA GLN A 164 0.80 19.42 -28.22
C GLN A 164 1.84 19.02 -27.15
N LYS A 165 3.04 18.72 -27.63
CA LYS A 165 4.15 18.33 -26.76
C LYS A 165 4.93 19.57 -26.34
N ASN A 166 4.57 20.10 -25.19
CA ASN A 166 5.36 21.14 -24.54
C ASN A 166 6.41 20.59 -23.54
N TYR A 167 6.71 19.31 -23.62
CA TYR A 167 7.74 18.70 -22.78
C TYR A 167 9.12 19.15 -23.25
N ARG A 168 9.81 19.91 -22.41
CA ARG A 168 11.18 20.38 -22.70
C ARG A 168 12.23 19.36 -22.32
N VAL A 169 11.95 18.60 -21.25
CA VAL A 169 12.86 17.60 -20.68
C VAL A 169 12.07 16.44 -20.14
N ARG A 170 12.68 15.26 -20.11
CA ARG A 170 12.19 14.10 -19.40
C ARG A 170 13.01 13.97 -18.12
N VAL A 171 12.33 13.95 -16.99
CA VAL A 171 12.95 13.89 -15.66
C VAL A 171 12.53 12.60 -14.96
N ALA A 172 13.48 11.90 -14.40
CA ALA A 172 13.21 10.83 -13.46
C ALA A 172 13.13 11.43 -12.04
N VAL A 173 12.02 11.19 -11.37
CA VAL A 173 11.86 11.54 -9.96
C VAL A 173 12.11 10.26 -9.15
N VAL A 174 13.07 10.34 -8.23
CA VAL A 174 13.49 9.20 -7.41
C VAL A 174 13.30 9.54 -5.95
N GLY A 175 12.53 8.74 -5.25
CA GLY A 175 12.22 8.91 -3.83
C GLY A 175 10.97 8.14 -3.44
N SER A 176 10.69 8.05 -2.15
CA SER A 176 9.55 7.33 -1.60
C SER A 176 8.34 8.22 -1.27
N GLU A 177 8.55 9.53 -1.17
CA GLU A 177 7.58 10.51 -0.66
C GLU A 177 7.37 11.63 -1.68
N ILE A 178 6.92 11.22 -2.86
CA ILE A 178 6.72 12.13 -4.00
C ILE A 178 5.24 12.33 -4.24
#